data_bf253435db0a7f76d52cfc409b28fbbe
#
_entry.id   bf253435db0a7f76d52cfc409b28fbbe
#
_cell.length_a   1.000
_cell.length_b   1.000
_cell.length_c   1.000
_cell.angle_alpha   90.00
_cell.angle_beta   90.00
_cell.angle_gamma   90.00
#
_symmetry.space_group_name_H-M   'P 1'
#
loop_
_entity.id
_entity.type
_entity.pdbx_description
1 polymer ?
#
loop_
_entity_poly.entity_id
_entity_poly.type
_entity_poly.pdbx_seq_one_letter_code
_entity_poly.pdbx_strand_id
1 'polypeptide(L)'
;MSNKKFFPIVLTLIIFILGCSGQTQKTKEIDVRIGLNGLTIEFLKNTPPQKIFERELFPVIIKVGNKGAFSLKDNNKAILSLGVEKDYTENVQLLAGGRVQKVDGNAANFDLEGRSIVNQKGEEEVISYNVKAGQVDPQSEFHASTVIATLCYPYQTILESTVCIDTDISNIRPGKKVCKLQDIVFNNGQGAPVAVTKIEVQMLPTQESQSQEGGYGRIKPQFLIFVENKGQGTVIRKESVNEFCTQSGATHKNINIVYVDASLSGQKLKCQLVATEGTSFPRHIKLKDKKDIIWCSKEDGIPAQDTYLTPLKIVLGYGYTQSISANYLIQKTAR
;
A
#
# COMPACT_ATOMS: atom_id res chain seq x y z
N MET A 1 77.65 -7.99 36.05
CA MET A 1 77.28 -8.99 35.04
C MET A 1 75.84 -9.37 35.34
N SER A 2 74.90 -9.13 34.62
CA SER A 2 74.37 -9.00 33.29
C SER A 2 72.85 -8.91 33.38
N ASN A 3 72.32 -7.71 33.24
CA ASN A 3 70.87 -7.46 33.14
C ASN A 3 70.41 -7.25 31.68
N LYS A 4 70.47 -8.29 30.83
CA LYS A 4 70.13 -8.15 29.39
C LYS A 4 69.05 -9.10 28.90
N LYS A 5 68.22 -9.72 29.70
CA LYS A 5 67.21 -10.69 29.26
C LYS A 5 65.76 -10.33 29.54
N PHE A 6 65.47 -9.15 30.04
CA PHE A 6 64.07 -8.77 30.37
C PHE A 6 63.38 -7.84 29.35
N PHE A 7 64.11 -7.30 28.42
CA PHE A 7 63.57 -6.30 27.46
C PHE A 7 62.76 -6.86 26.28
N PRO A 8 62.95 -8.07 25.74
CA PRO A 8 62.15 -8.59 24.65
C PRO A 8 60.77 -9.12 25.06
N ILE A 9 60.55 -9.49 26.34
CA ILE A 9 59.27 -10.07 26.79
C ILE A 9 58.20 -8.98 27.03
N VAL A 10 58.60 -7.76 27.41
CA VAL A 10 57.68 -6.65 27.59
C VAL A 10 57.21 -6.08 26.26
N LEU A 11 58.04 -6.11 25.22
CA LEU A 11 57.67 -5.63 23.90
C LEU A 11 56.70 -6.54 23.16
N THR A 12 56.72 -7.86 23.40
CA THR A 12 55.78 -8.83 22.81
C THR A 12 54.41 -8.80 23.51
N LEU A 13 54.30 -8.37 24.77
CA LEU A 13 53.04 -8.28 25.48
C LEU A 13 52.21 -7.04 25.07
N ILE A 14 52.85 -5.99 24.57
CA ILE A 14 52.20 -4.76 24.15
C ILE A 14 51.49 -4.90 22.77
N ILE A 15 51.97 -5.82 21.92
CA ILE A 15 51.41 -6.04 20.57
C ILE A 15 50.05 -6.79 20.60
N PHE A 16 49.73 -7.51 21.71
CA PHE A 16 48.46 -8.26 21.82
C PHE A 16 47.26 -7.44 22.30
N ILE A 17 47.42 -6.18 22.69
CA ILE A 17 46.33 -5.35 23.21
C ILE A 17 45.68 -4.44 22.12
N LEU A 18 46.22 -4.41 20.90
CA LEU A 18 45.76 -3.56 19.79
C LEU A 18 44.79 -4.25 18.81
N GLY A 19 44.27 -5.41 19.13
CA GLY A 19 43.41 -6.20 18.23
C GLY A 19 42.04 -6.47 18.74
N CYS A 20 41.15 -5.47 18.86
CA CYS A 20 39.70 -5.61 18.75
C CYS A 20 39.00 -4.25 18.80
N SER A 21 39.18 -3.43 17.80
CA SER A 21 38.16 -2.42 17.45
C SER A 21 37.08 -3.17 16.62
N GLY A 22 36.17 -3.81 17.32
CA GLY A 22 34.94 -4.29 16.72
C GLY A 22 34.17 -3.10 16.14
N GLN A 23 34.34 -2.81 14.85
CA GLN A 23 33.37 -1.99 14.13
C GLN A 23 32.05 -2.73 14.21
N THR A 24 31.19 -2.32 15.12
CA THR A 24 29.77 -2.60 15.06
C THR A 24 29.25 -2.02 13.75
N GLN A 25 29.25 -2.82 12.69
CA GLN A 25 28.45 -2.51 11.50
C GLN A 25 27.02 -2.35 12.01
N LYS A 26 26.54 -1.12 12.06
CA LYS A 26 25.11 -0.84 12.21
C LYS A 26 24.44 -1.54 11.02
N THR A 27 23.87 -2.70 11.25
CA THR A 27 22.98 -3.35 10.29
C THR A 27 21.91 -2.31 9.97
N LYS A 28 21.94 -1.82 8.74
CA LYS A 28 20.95 -0.86 8.25
C LYS A 28 19.62 -1.60 8.28
N GLU A 29 18.76 -1.24 9.22
CA GLU A 29 17.42 -1.81 9.32
C GLU A 29 16.70 -1.53 8.01
N ILE A 30 16.34 -2.59 7.27
CA ILE A 30 15.69 -2.46 5.97
C ILE A 30 14.21 -2.25 6.23
N ASP A 31 13.78 -1.01 6.14
CA ASP A 31 12.35 -0.70 6.17
C ASP A 31 11.73 -1.03 4.81
N VAL A 32 10.95 -2.09 4.76
CA VAL A 32 10.23 -2.52 3.55
C VAL A 32 8.94 -1.76 3.33
N ARG A 33 8.43 -1.08 4.37
CA ARG A 33 7.17 -0.31 4.34
C ARG A 33 7.41 1.16 3.98
N ILE A 34 8.21 1.40 2.95
CA ILE A 34 8.47 2.73 2.39
C ILE A 34 8.02 2.81 0.94
N GLY A 35 7.75 4.04 0.45
CA GLY A 35 7.32 4.29 -0.92
C GLY A 35 5.79 4.31 -1.07
N LEU A 36 5.35 4.70 -2.25
CA LEU A 36 3.95 5.00 -2.59
C LEU A 36 3.36 4.03 -3.63
N ASN A 37 4.08 2.96 -3.95
CA ASN A 37 3.66 1.99 -4.95
C ASN A 37 2.97 0.79 -4.30
N GLY A 38 1.90 0.31 -4.93
CA GLY A 38 1.34 -1.02 -4.77
C GLY A 38 1.83 -1.93 -5.89
N LEU A 39 0.91 -2.42 -6.73
CA LEU A 39 1.26 -3.12 -7.95
C LEU A 39 1.59 -2.13 -9.07
N THR A 40 2.50 -2.55 -9.95
CA THR A 40 2.80 -1.89 -11.22
C THR A 40 2.35 -2.78 -12.37
N ILE A 41 1.98 -2.18 -13.50
CA ILE A 41 1.55 -2.86 -14.71
C ILE A 41 2.23 -2.22 -15.92
N GLU A 42 2.73 -3.04 -16.83
CA GLU A 42 3.32 -2.56 -18.09
C GLU A 42 3.15 -3.61 -19.21
N PHE A 43 2.98 -3.16 -20.45
CA PHE A 43 3.13 -4.04 -21.60
C PHE A 43 4.61 -4.35 -21.83
N LEU A 44 4.93 -5.60 -22.14
CA LEU A 44 6.29 -5.92 -22.56
C LEU A 44 6.60 -5.27 -23.92
N LYS A 45 7.88 -5.00 -24.14
CA LYS A 45 8.35 -4.36 -25.38
C LYS A 45 7.87 -5.11 -26.61
N ASN A 46 7.35 -4.40 -27.60
CA ASN A 46 6.78 -4.91 -28.85
C ASN A 46 5.53 -5.79 -28.69
N THR A 47 4.81 -5.68 -27.58
CA THR A 47 3.52 -6.36 -27.37
C THR A 47 2.45 -5.39 -26.88
N PRO A 48 1.30 -5.28 -27.58
CA PRO A 48 1.04 -5.87 -28.90
C PRO A 48 1.99 -5.34 -29.97
N PRO A 49 2.20 -6.08 -31.09
CA PRO A 49 2.90 -5.56 -32.25
C PRO A 49 2.20 -4.31 -32.79
N GLN A 50 2.96 -3.35 -33.31
CA GLN A 50 2.38 -2.09 -33.84
C GLN A 50 1.49 -2.30 -35.08
N LYS A 51 1.78 -3.34 -35.88
CA LYS A 51 1.06 -3.71 -37.10
C LYS A 51 0.86 -5.21 -37.13
N ILE A 52 -0.34 -5.64 -37.47
CA ILE A 52 -0.76 -7.04 -37.63
C ILE A 52 -1.70 -7.13 -38.82
N PHE A 53 -1.83 -8.31 -39.40
CA PHE A 53 -2.81 -8.53 -40.49
C PHE A 53 -4.15 -9.03 -39.92
N GLU A 54 -5.21 -8.78 -40.69
CA GLU A 54 -6.52 -9.37 -40.37
C GLU A 54 -6.43 -10.89 -40.24
N ARG A 55 -7.18 -11.47 -39.24
CA ARG A 55 -7.20 -12.89 -38.90
C ARG A 55 -5.88 -13.45 -38.36
N GLU A 56 -4.87 -12.66 -38.17
CA GLU A 56 -3.60 -13.06 -37.59
C GLU A 56 -3.70 -13.19 -36.06
N LEU A 57 -2.98 -14.17 -35.50
CA LEU A 57 -2.77 -14.32 -34.07
C LEU A 57 -1.56 -13.49 -33.62
N PHE A 58 -1.73 -12.67 -32.60
CA PHE A 58 -0.66 -11.87 -32.06
C PHE A 58 -0.63 -11.93 -30.51
N PRO A 59 0.55 -11.82 -29.90
CA PRO A 59 0.68 -11.84 -28.46
C PRO A 59 0.41 -10.45 -27.85
N VAL A 60 -0.29 -10.47 -26.71
CA VAL A 60 -0.36 -9.33 -25.76
C VAL A 60 0.21 -9.82 -24.44
N ILE A 61 1.38 -9.29 -24.07
CA ILE A 61 2.11 -9.75 -22.90
C ILE A 61 2.23 -8.60 -21.91
N ILE A 62 1.79 -8.85 -20.68
CA ILE A 62 1.71 -7.86 -19.61
C ILE A 62 2.53 -8.32 -18.44
N LYS A 63 3.41 -7.46 -17.96
CA LYS A 63 4.16 -7.69 -16.74
C LYS A 63 3.52 -6.92 -15.60
N VAL A 64 3.28 -7.61 -14.50
CA VAL A 64 2.76 -7.05 -13.25
C VAL A 64 3.79 -7.29 -12.15
N GLY A 65 4.08 -6.27 -11.34
CA GLY A 65 5.02 -6.39 -10.23
C GLY A 65 4.45 -5.81 -8.94
N ASN A 66 4.64 -6.48 -7.81
CA ASN A 66 4.28 -5.95 -6.51
C ASN A 66 5.46 -5.15 -5.92
N LYS A 67 5.45 -3.85 -6.11
CA LYS A 67 6.47 -2.92 -5.60
C LYS A 67 6.16 -2.37 -4.21
N GLY A 68 5.03 -2.77 -3.64
CA GLY A 68 4.61 -2.39 -2.30
C GLY A 68 4.93 -3.44 -1.23
N ALA A 69 4.46 -3.21 -0.02
CA ALA A 69 4.77 -4.02 1.15
C ALA A 69 3.70 -5.08 1.50
N PHE A 70 2.53 -5.01 0.90
CA PHE A 70 1.45 -5.97 1.16
C PHE A 70 1.47 -7.12 0.14
N SER A 71 1.48 -8.37 0.64
CA SER A 71 1.46 -9.56 -0.21
C SER A 71 0.04 -9.95 -0.58
N LEU A 72 -0.15 -10.23 -1.87
CA LEU A 72 -1.41 -10.72 -2.42
C LEU A 72 -1.36 -12.25 -2.51
N LYS A 73 -2.19 -12.92 -1.72
CA LYS A 73 -2.30 -14.38 -1.69
C LYS A 73 -3.63 -14.82 -1.08
N ASP A 74 -3.96 -16.07 -1.26
CA ASP A 74 -5.20 -16.70 -0.77
C ASP A 74 -6.46 -16.00 -1.31
N ASN A 75 -7.24 -15.35 -0.44
CA ASN A 75 -8.45 -14.62 -0.80
C ASN A 75 -8.18 -13.18 -1.28
N ASN A 76 -6.91 -12.74 -1.29
CA ASN A 76 -6.53 -11.39 -1.70
C ASN A 76 -5.74 -11.42 -3.02
N LYS A 77 -6.24 -12.12 -4.04
CA LYS A 77 -5.58 -12.21 -5.36
C LYS A 77 -5.73 -10.93 -6.16
N ALA A 78 -4.73 -10.64 -7.00
CA ALA A 78 -4.87 -9.64 -8.04
C ALA A 78 -5.67 -10.19 -9.22
N ILE A 79 -6.35 -9.33 -9.94
CA ILE A 79 -7.10 -9.65 -11.15
C ILE A 79 -6.63 -8.74 -12.27
N LEU A 80 -6.20 -9.33 -13.37
CA LEU A 80 -5.90 -8.63 -14.62
C LEU A 80 -6.98 -8.96 -15.65
N SER A 81 -7.61 -7.95 -16.21
CA SER A 81 -8.60 -8.09 -17.29
C SER A 81 -8.07 -7.45 -18.57
N LEU A 82 -8.21 -8.13 -19.70
CA LEU A 82 -7.86 -7.60 -21.02
C LEU A 82 -9.13 -7.20 -21.78
N GLY A 83 -9.29 -5.89 -22.01
CA GLY A 83 -10.30 -5.32 -22.87
C GLY A 83 -9.79 -5.18 -24.29
N VAL A 84 -10.61 -5.58 -25.25
CA VAL A 84 -10.36 -5.49 -26.69
C VAL A 84 -11.58 -4.93 -27.41
N GLU A 85 -11.37 -4.38 -28.57
CA GLU A 85 -12.44 -3.94 -29.46
C GLU A 85 -13.11 -5.17 -30.10
N LYS A 86 -14.35 -5.46 -29.70
CA LYS A 86 -15.04 -6.72 -30.05
C LYS A 86 -15.27 -6.90 -31.55
N ASP A 87 -15.55 -5.82 -32.27
CA ASP A 87 -15.87 -5.87 -33.69
C ASP A 87 -14.65 -6.20 -34.57
N TYR A 88 -13.45 -5.92 -34.04
CA TYR A 88 -12.18 -6.16 -34.73
C TYR A 88 -11.31 -7.24 -34.01
N THR A 89 -11.93 -8.04 -33.15
CA THR A 89 -11.26 -9.15 -32.45
C THR A 89 -12.12 -10.41 -32.50
N GLU A 90 -11.61 -11.48 -33.15
CA GLU A 90 -12.31 -12.76 -33.24
C GLU A 90 -12.23 -13.57 -31.95
N ASN A 91 -11.08 -13.57 -31.30
CA ASN A 91 -10.85 -14.38 -30.10
C ASN A 91 -9.74 -13.79 -29.22
N VAL A 92 -9.88 -14.01 -27.92
CA VAL A 92 -8.84 -13.71 -26.91
C VAL A 92 -8.64 -14.98 -26.07
N GLN A 93 -7.43 -15.49 -26.04
CA GLN A 93 -7.06 -16.67 -25.28
C GLN A 93 -6.00 -16.33 -24.24
N LEU A 94 -6.34 -16.44 -22.96
CA LEU A 94 -5.37 -16.38 -21.87
C LEU A 94 -4.50 -17.64 -21.90
N LEU A 95 -3.18 -17.46 -21.91
CA LEU A 95 -2.22 -18.54 -21.70
C LEU A 95 -2.00 -18.71 -20.20
N ALA A 96 -2.88 -19.48 -19.57
CA ALA A 96 -2.81 -19.77 -18.14
C ALA A 96 -1.70 -20.76 -17.84
N GLY A 97 -1.00 -20.54 -16.71
CA GLY A 97 0.06 -21.44 -16.24
C GLY A 97 0.65 -20.94 -14.92
N GLY A 98 1.24 -21.84 -14.15
CA GLY A 98 1.83 -21.51 -12.87
C GLY A 98 0.80 -20.94 -11.87
N ARG A 99 1.00 -19.70 -11.43
CA ARG A 99 0.12 -19.01 -10.47
C ARG A 99 -1.07 -18.30 -11.13
N VAL A 100 -1.06 -18.17 -12.45
CA VAL A 100 -2.09 -17.47 -13.23
C VAL A 100 -3.26 -18.40 -13.52
N GLN A 101 -4.45 -18.04 -13.09
CA GLN A 101 -5.68 -18.80 -13.27
C GLN A 101 -6.73 -17.96 -14.00
N LYS A 102 -7.42 -18.55 -14.97
CA LYS A 102 -8.54 -17.89 -15.64
C LYS A 102 -9.72 -17.77 -14.66
N VAL A 103 -10.37 -16.60 -14.65
CA VAL A 103 -11.57 -16.34 -13.82
C VAL A 103 -12.79 -16.30 -14.69
N ASP A 104 -13.02 -15.21 -15.43
CA ASP A 104 -14.17 -14.97 -16.27
C ASP A 104 -13.77 -14.14 -17.49
N GLY A 105 -14.35 -14.43 -18.63
CA GLY A 105 -14.03 -13.73 -19.88
C GLY A 105 -12.52 -13.74 -20.17
N ASN A 106 -11.94 -12.54 -20.27
CA ASN A 106 -10.51 -12.31 -20.49
C ASN A 106 -9.77 -11.94 -19.20
N ALA A 107 -10.32 -12.29 -18.04
CA ALA A 107 -9.71 -11.98 -16.76
C ALA A 107 -8.92 -13.17 -16.19
N ALA A 108 -7.80 -12.84 -15.56
CA ALA A 108 -6.92 -13.77 -14.86
C ALA A 108 -6.72 -13.33 -13.42
N ASN A 109 -6.73 -14.26 -12.46
CA ASN A 109 -6.29 -13.98 -11.09
C ASN A 109 -4.92 -14.61 -10.83
N PHE A 110 -4.17 -14.02 -9.90
CA PHE A 110 -2.83 -14.48 -9.53
C PHE A 110 -2.41 -13.92 -8.17
N ASP A 111 -1.44 -14.62 -7.56
CA ASP A 111 -0.80 -14.23 -6.31
C ASP A 111 0.48 -13.45 -6.62
N LEU A 112 0.83 -12.46 -5.77
CA LEU A 112 2.09 -11.71 -5.85
C LEU A 112 2.55 -11.29 -4.46
N GLU A 113 3.70 -11.78 -4.03
CA GLU A 113 4.28 -11.34 -2.76
C GLU A 113 4.84 -9.91 -2.87
N GLY A 114 4.56 -9.13 -1.82
CA GLY A 114 5.11 -7.79 -1.66
C GLY A 114 6.58 -7.82 -1.25
N ARG A 115 7.14 -6.64 -1.10
CA ARG A 115 8.49 -6.48 -0.58
C ARG A 115 8.59 -7.00 0.84
N SER A 116 9.66 -7.71 1.11
CA SER A 116 10.00 -8.26 2.41
C SER A 116 11.50 -8.12 2.68
N ILE A 117 11.94 -8.44 3.88
CA ILE A 117 13.37 -8.45 4.22
C ILE A 117 14.14 -9.42 3.30
N VAL A 118 13.51 -10.55 2.94
CA VAL A 118 14.09 -11.57 2.06
C VAL A 118 13.99 -11.18 0.60
N ASN A 119 12.86 -10.59 0.18
CA ASN A 119 12.63 -10.14 -1.19
C ASN A 119 12.36 -8.63 -1.23
N GLN A 120 13.41 -7.82 -1.31
CA GLN A 120 13.32 -6.36 -1.29
C GLN A 120 12.70 -5.76 -2.56
N LYS A 121 12.66 -6.51 -3.66
CA LYS A 121 12.11 -6.04 -4.95
C LYS A 121 10.63 -6.37 -5.11
N GLY A 122 10.10 -7.29 -4.28
CA GLY A 122 8.78 -7.89 -4.47
C GLY A 122 8.77 -8.88 -5.64
N GLU A 123 7.66 -9.55 -5.85
CA GLU A 123 7.49 -10.49 -6.95
C GLU A 123 6.97 -9.81 -8.22
N GLU A 124 7.25 -10.46 -9.35
CA GLU A 124 6.75 -10.10 -10.67
C GLU A 124 6.11 -11.32 -11.32
N GLU A 125 5.06 -11.10 -12.12
CA GLU A 125 4.37 -12.10 -12.91
C GLU A 125 4.19 -11.60 -14.34
N VAL A 126 4.28 -12.52 -15.31
CA VAL A 126 4.08 -12.24 -16.72
C VAL A 126 2.84 -12.98 -17.21
N ILE A 127 1.86 -12.21 -17.66
CA ILE A 127 0.57 -12.73 -18.11
C ILE A 127 0.48 -12.55 -19.62
N SER A 128 0.24 -13.65 -20.33
CA SER A 128 0.26 -13.68 -21.78
C SER A 128 -1.12 -14.02 -22.34
N TYR A 129 -1.52 -13.28 -23.35
CA TYR A 129 -2.72 -13.52 -24.14
C TYR A 129 -2.35 -13.72 -25.61
N ASN A 130 -3.02 -14.66 -26.29
CA ASN A 130 -3.09 -14.72 -27.74
C ASN A 130 -4.39 -14.08 -28.18
N VAL A 131 -4.28 -13.04 -29.00
CA VAL A 131 -5.41 -12.31 -29.54
C VAL A 131 -5.48 -12.58 -31.03
N LYS A 132 -6.65 -12.94 -31.56
CA LYS A 132 -6.89 -13.10 -32.98
C LYS A 132 -7.57 -11.85 -33.54
N ALA A 133 -6.91 -11.17 -34.46
CA ALA A 133 -7.45 -10.00 -35.14
C ALA A 133 -8.70 -10.36 -35.95
N GLY A 134 -9.68 -9.49 -35.94
CA GLY A 134 -10.86 -9.57 -36.81
C GLY A 134 -10.57 -9.09 -38.24
N GLN A 135 -11.62 -8.97 -39.00
CA GLN A 135 -11.56 -8.46 -40.37
C GLN A 135 -11.61 -6.92 -40.38
N VAL A 136 -10.89 -6.31 -41.30
CA VAL A 136 -10.99 -4.88 -41.58
C VAL A 136 -12.20 -4.65 -42.49
N ASP A 137 -12.89 -3.53 -42.32
CA ASP A 137 -14.04 -3.15 -43.12
C ASP A 137 -13.73 -3.21 -44.63
N PRO A 138 -14.70 -3.63 -45.48
CA PRO A 138 -14.46 -3.82 -46.91
C PRO A 138 -13.87 -2.61 -47.64
N GLN A 139 -14.22 -1.40 -47.20
CA GLN A 139 -13.81 -0.14 -47.81
C GLN A 139 -12.54 0.47 -47.21
N SER A 140 -11.96 -0.17 -46.15
CA SER A 140 -10.78 0.30 -45.43
C SER A 140 -9.57 -0.59 -45.76
N GLU A 141 -8.39 -0.02 -45.78
CA GLU A 141 -7.14 -0.75 -45.93
C GLU A 141 -6.56 -1.17 -44.58
N PHE A 142 -6.89 -0.44 -43.52
CA PHE A 142 -6.49 -0.72 -42.14
C PHE A 142 -7.53 -0.22 -41.15
N HIS A 143 -7.44 -0.74 -39.91
CA HIS A 143 -8.19 -0.28 -38.75
C HIS A 143 -7.23 -0.04 -37.58
N ALA A 144 -7.37 1.13 -36.91
CA ALA A 144 -6.62 1.43 -35.69
C ALA A 144 -7.42 0.92 -34.48
N SER A 145 -6.87 -0.01 -33.74
CA SER A 145 -7.50 -0.62 -32.59
C SER A 145 -6.68 -0.41 -31.33
N THR A 146 -7.31 -0.63 -30.17
CA THR A 146 -6.70 -0.44 -28.84
C THR A 146 -6.94 -1.66 -27.97
N VAL A 147 -5.90 -2.10 -27.27
CA VAL A 147 -6.06 -3.01 -26.14
C VAL A 147 -5.93 -2.23 -24.83
N ILE A 148 -6.73 -2.61 -23.84
CA ILE A 148 -6.72 -2.03 -22.49
C ILE A 148 -6.49 -3.15 -21.49
N ALA A 149 -5.44 -3.03 -20.68
CA ALA A 149 -5.19 -3.94 -19.57
C ALA A 149 -5.57 -3.23 -18.26
N THR A 150 -6.54 -3.79 -17.55
CA THR A 150 -7.02 -3.28 -16.26
C THR A 150 -6.62 -4.22 -15.14
N LEU A 151 -5.88 -3.70 -14.18
CA LEU A 151 -5.41 -4.42 -13.00
C LEU A 151 -6.20 -3.96 -11.79
N CYS A 152 -6.87 -4.89 -11.09
CA CYS A 152 -7.58 -4.65 -9.85
C CYS A 152 -7.03 -5.55 -8.75
N TYR A 153 -6.87 -5.02 -7.55
CA TYR A 153 -6.35 -5.81 -6.43
C TYR A 153 -6.81 -5.27 -5.08
N PRO A 154 -7.08 -6.15 -4.11
CA PRO A 154 -7.25 -5.74 -2.73
C PRO A 154 -5.90 -5.38 -2.14
N TYR A 155 -5.81 -4.31 -1.38
CA TYR A 155 -4.54 -3.88 -0.79
C TYR A 155 -4.70 -3.41 0.64
N GLN A 156 -3.59 -3.32 1.34
CA GLN A 156 -3.53 -2.87 2.71
C GLN A 156 -2.32 -1.98 2.96
N THR A 157 -2.53 -0.86 3.65
CA THR A 157 -1.47 -0.02 4.18
C THR A 157 -1.40 -0.20 5.68
N ILE A 158 -0.22 -0.43 6.22
CA ILE A 158 0.02 -0.53 7.66
C ILE A 158 1.03 0.55 8.05
N LEU A 159 0.63 1.41 8.99
CA LEU A 159 1.50 2.36 9.65
C LEU A 159 1.62 2.00 11.12
N GLU A 160 2.83 1.87 11.60
CA GLU A 160 3.17 1.75 13.02
C GLU A 160 4.07 2.92 13.39
N SER A 161 3.65 3.72 14.37
CA SER A 161 4.37 4.90 14.82
C SER A 161 4.31 5.04 16.32
N THR A 162 5.35 5.58 16.92
CA THR A 162 5.37 5.90 18.35
C THR A 162 4.78 7.29 18.55
N VAL A 163 3.80 7.41 19.44
CA VAL A 163 3.16 8.66 19.81
C VAL A 163 3.39 9.00 21.28
N CYS A 164 3.42 10.28 21.57
CA CYS A 164 3.47 10.79 22.95
C CYS A 164 2.07 10.88 23.52
N ILE A 165 1.85 10.30 24.69
CA ILE A 165 0.64 10.47 25.49
C ILE A 165 1.00 11.37 26.67
N ASP A 166 0.40 12.54 26.72
CA ASP A 166 0.57 13.48 27.82
C ASP A 166 -0.74 13.59 28.59
N THR A 167 -0.79 13.03 29.77
CA THR A 167 -1.97 13.09 30.63
C THR A 167 -1.97 14.28 31.59
N ASP A 168 -0.89 15.07 31.63
CA ASP A 168 -0.79 16.32 32.40
C ASP A 168 -0.87 17.54 31.47
N ILE A 169 -2.05 17.74 30.88
CA ILE A 169 -2.31 18.83 29.91
C ILE A 169 -2.08 20.22 30.56
N SER A 170 -2.41 20.34 31.85
CA SER A 170 -2.32 21.61 32.61
C SER A 170 -0.93 21.87 33.20
N ASN A 171 0.04 20.99 33.02
CA ASN A 171 1.39 21.08 33.58
C ASN A 171 1.41 21.31 35.12
N ILE A 172 0.53 20.63 35.84
CA ILE A 172 0.40 20.78 37.30
C ILE A 172 1.43 19.91 38.02
N ARG A 173 1.90 18.83 37.42
CA ARG A 173 2.83 17.90 38.05
C ARG A 173 4.25 18.40 37.99
N PRO A 174 4.99 18.36 39.12
CA PRO A 174 6.40 18.63 39.12
C PRO A 174 7.15 17.49 38.40
N GLY A 175 8.06 17.83 37.52
CA GLY A 175 8.89 16.83 36.84
C GLY A 175 9.13 17.13 35.37
N LYS A 176 10.12 16.45 34.79
CA LYS A 176 10.44 16.59 33.37
C LYS A 176 9.60 15.58 32.58
N LYS A 177 8.80 16.06 31.65
CA LYS A 177 8.03 15.20 30.73
C LYS A 177 8.97 14.38 29.84
N VAL A 178 8.69 13.10 29.68
CA VAL A 178 9.47 12.15 28.89
C VAL A 178 9.37 12.44 27.39
N CYS A 179 8.25 13.02 26.94
CA CYS A 179 8.03 13.42 25.55
C CYS A 179 7.14 14.66 25.48
N LYS A 180 7.02 15.22 24.27
CA LYS A 180 6.10 16.34 23.98
C LYS A 180 5.07 15.90 22.97
N LEU A 181 3.83 16.35 23.13
CA LEU A 181 2.79 16.22 22.10
C LEU A 181 3.25 16.96 20.84
N GLN A 182 3.21 16.27 19.73
CA GLN A 182 3.52 16.84 18.42
C GLN A 182 2.80 16.09 17.32
N ASP A 183 2.48 16.80 16.26
CA ASP A 183 2.00 16.20 15.03
C ASP A 183 3.11 15.41 14.36
N ILE A 184 2.73 14.30 13.69
CA ILE A 184 3.67 13.42 12.99
C ILE A 184 3.35 13.48 11.50
N VAL A 185 4.35 13.80 10.69
CA VAL A 185 4.22 13.86 9.22
C VAL A 185 5.00 12.71 8.59
N PHE A 186 4.38 12.04 7.61
CA PHE A 186 4.94 10.89 6.91
C PHE A 186 5.14 11.21 5.42
N ASN A 187 6.37 11.50 5.02
CA ASN A 187 6.70 11.89 3.63
C ASN A 187 7.08 10.70 2.74
N ASN A 188 7.49 9.57 3.34
CA ASN A 188 8.08 8.44 2.60
C ASN A 188 7.06 7.38 2.18
N GLY A 189 5.77 7.57 2.52
CA GLY A 189 4.74 6.54 2.31
C GLY A 189 4.93 5.30 3.18
N GLN A 190 4.08 4.29 2.99
CA GLN A 190 4.11 3.04 3.75
C GLN A 190 4.17 1.80 2.85
N GLY A 191 4.78 1.90 1.66
CA GLY A 191 4.85 0.80 0.69
C GLY A 191 3.49 0.45 0.08
N ALA A 192 2.66 1.48 -0.17
CA ALA A 192 1.29 1.33 -0.63
C ALA A 192 0.78 2.62 -1.29
N PRO A 193 -0.16 2.56 -2.26
CA PRO A 193 -0.64 3.74 -2.98
C PRO A 193 -1.54 4.66 -2.16
N VAL A 194 -2.26 4.14 -1.16
CA VAL A 194 -2.99 4.96 -0.20
C VAL A 194 -2.15 5.04 1.08
N ALA A 195 -1.86 6.25 1.52
CA ALA A 195 -0.94 6.49 2.63
C ALA A 195 -1.57 7.35 3.71
N VAL A 196 -1.15 7.13 4.96
CA VAL A 196 -1.29 8.12 6.03
C VAL A 196 -0.20 9.17 5.84
N THR A 197 -0.60 10.43 5.69
CA THR A 197 0.34 11.54 5.44
C THR A 197 0.65 12.35 6.69
N LYS A 198 -0.29 12.43 7.63
CA LYS A 198 -0.14 13.17 8.89
C LYS A 198 -1.00 12.53 9.99
N ILE A 199 -0.55 12.63 11.22
CA ILE A 199 -1.33 12.36 12.42
C ILE A 199 -1.22 13.59 13.34
N GLU A 200 -2.36 14.20 13.67
CA GLU A 200 -2.44 15.21 14.72
C GLU A 200 -2.84 14.51 16.02
N VAL A 201 -2.13 14.81 17.09
CA VAL A 201 -2.31 14.18 18.40
C VAL A 201 -2.91 15.18 19.35
N GLN A 202 -4.09 14.87 19.88
CA GLN A 202 -4.82 15.70 20.83
C GLN A 202 -5.11 14.94 22.11
N MET A 203 -5.02 15.63 23.25
CA MET A 203 -5.40 15.11 24.56
C MET A 203 -6.57 15.92 25.10
N LEU A 204 -7.72 15.29 25.28
CA LEU A 204 -8.92 15.95 25.72
C LEU A 204 -9.30 15.49 27.14
N PRO A 205 -9.72 16.40 28.05
CA PRO A 205 -10.27 15.99 29.32
C PRO A 205 -11.60 15.24 29.13
N THR A 206 -11.85 14.18 29.90
CA THR A 206 -13.17 13.53 29.92
C THR A 206 -14.11 14.29 30.83
N GLN A 207 -15.44 14.14 30.65
CA GLN A 207 -16.43 14.80 31.51
C GLN A 207 -16.33 14.39 32.99
N GLU A 208 -15.92 13.15 33.26
CA GLU A 208 -15.67 12.66 34.62
C GLU A 208 -14.52 13.41 35.31
N SER A 209 -13.60 13.97 34.54
CA SER A 209 -12.47 14.76 35.08
C SER A 209 -12.90 16.09 35.68
N GLN A 210 -14.07 16.59 35.31
CA GLN A 210 -14.58 17.90 35.75
C GLN A 210 -15.37 17.82 37.08
N SER A 211 -15.75 16.62 37.52
CA SER A 211 -16.62 16.40 38.66
C SER A 211 -15.92 15.98 39.95
N GLN A 212 -14.61 15.77 39.97
CA GLN A 212 -13.83 15.38 41.15
C GLN A 212 -12.95 16.53 41.63
N GLU A 213 -13.33 17.13 42.77
CA GLU A 213 -12.44 18.03 43.52
C GLU A 213 -11.18 17.26 43.96
N GLY A 214 -10.04 17.61 43.34
CA GLY A 214 -8.72 17.05 43.68
C GLY A 214 -8.34 15.71 43.05
N GLY A 215 -9.18 15.08 42.21
CA GLY A 215 -8.85 13.86 41.49
C GLY A 215 -8.20 14.12 40.14
N TYR A 216 -7.14 13.39 39.83
CA TYR A 216 -6.57 13.37 38.49
C TYR A 216 -7.58 12.69 37.55
N GLY A 217 -8.30 13.47 36.77
CA GLY A 217 -9.31 12.97 35.83
C GLY A 217 -8.73 12.05 34.75
N ARG A 218 -9.61 11.47 33.96
CA ARG A 218 -9.19 10.69 32.77
C ARG A 218 -8.97 11.62 31.59
N ILE A 219 -7.97 11.28 30.77
CA ILE A 219 -7.65 12.00 29.54
C ILE A 219 -7.99 11.10 28.35
N LYS A 220 -8.69 11.67 27.37
CA LYS A 220 -9.08 11.00 26.12
C LYS A 220 -8.07 11.34 25.03
N PRO A 221 -7.16 10.42 24.66
CA PRO A 221 -6.34 10.57 23.48
C PRO A 221 -7.21 10.54 22.23
N GLN A 222 -6.99 11.51 21.36
CA GLN A 222 -7.64 11.63 20.05
C GLN A 222 -6.58 11.86 18.97
N PHE A 223 -6.76 11.16 17.85
CA PHE A 223 -5.86 11.20 16.70
C PHE A 223 -6.67 11.59 15.47
N LEU A 224 -6.28 12.69 14.81
CA LEU A 224 -6.76 13.03 13.49
C LEU A 224 -5.80 12.43 12.48
N ILE A 225 -6.28 11.47 11.71
CA ILE A 225 -5.49 10.69 10.76
C ILE A 225 -5.83 11.17 9.36
N PHE A 226 -4.85 11.73 8.67
CA PHE A 226 -4.94 12.23 7.30
C PHE A 226 -4.57 11.11 6.34
N VAL A 227 -5.51 10.72 5.49
CA VAL A 227 -5.36 9.64 4.51
C VAL A 227 -5.40 10.23 3.11
N GLU A 228 -4.47 9.80 2.24
CA GLU A 228 -4.38 10.29 0.87
C GLU A 228 -4.04 9.16 -0.12
N ASN A 229 -4.72 9.10 -1.27
CA ASN A 229 -4.30 8.31 -2.42
C ASN A 229 -3.18 9.04 -3.15
N LYS A 230 -1.96 8.59 -2.95
CA LYS A 230 -0.74 9.11 -3.61
C LYS A 230 -0.42 8.41 -4.93
N GLY A 231 -1.12 7.31 -5.22
CA GLY A 231 -0.93 6.56 -6.46
C GLY A 231 -1.69 7.17 -7.65
N GLN A 232 -1.46 6.59 -8.84
CA GLN A 232 -2.06 7.06 -10.10
C GLN A 232 -3.43 6.42 -10.39
N GLY A 233 -3.74 5.30 -9.77
CA GLY A 233 -5.00 4.59 -9.98
C GLY A 233 -6.13 5.08 -9.08
N THR A 234 -7.25 4.39 -9.17
CA THR A 234 -8.48 4.68 -8.43
C THR A 234 -8.63 3.75 -7.24
N VAL A 235 -8.93 4.32 -6.10
CA VAL A 235 -9.31 3.56 -4.90
C VAL A 235 -10.73 3.06 -5.06
N ILE A 236 -10.95 1.80 -4.74
CA ILE A 236 -12.28 1.18 -4.71
C ILE A 236 -12.49 0.46 -3.38
N ARG A 237 -13.71 0.13 -3.06
CA ARG A 237 -14.00 -0.69 -1.90
C ARG A 237 -13.38 -2.09 -2.08
N LYS A 238 -12.74 -2.62 -1.03
CA LYS A 238 -12.00 -3.89 -1.08
C LYS A 238 -12.84 -5.06 -1.61
N GLU A 239 -14.07 -5.18 -1.17
CA GLU A 239 -14.99 -6.25 -1.53
C GLU A 239 -15.51 -6.15 -2.97
N SER A 240 -15.35 -4.99 -3.61
CA SER A 240 -15.79 -4.75 -4.99
C SER A 240 -14.71 -4.99 -6.05
N VAL A 241 -13.51 -5.45 -5.66
CA VAL A 241 -12.38 -5.68 -6.57
C VAL A 241 -12.74 -6.60 -7.73
N ASN A 242 -13.45 -7.69 -7.45
CA ASN A 242 -13.87 -8.64 -8.48
C ASN A 242 -14.87 -8.00 -9.46
N GLU A 243 -15.87 -7.31 -8.94
CA GLU A 243 -16.90 -6.61 -9.73
C GLU A 243 -16.28 -5.59 -10.71
N PHE A 244 -15.31 -4.79 -10.24
CA PHE A 244 -14.64 -3.78 -11.06
C PHE A 244 -13.79 -4.35 -12.19
N CYS A 245 -13.26 -5.55 -12.04
CA CYS A 245 -12.38 -6.15 -13.05
C CYS A 245 -13.07 -7.15 -13.99
N THR A 246 -14.18 -7.78 -13.56
CA THR A 246 -14.84 -8.84 -14.34
C THR A 246 -16.21 -8.44 -14.88
N GLN A 247 -16.86 -7.46 -14.27
CA GLN A 247 -18.23 -7.06 -14.60
C GLN A 247 -18.28 -5.60 -15.06
N SER A 248 -19.13 -5.29 -16.01
CA SER A 248 -19.33 -3.94 -16.56
C SER A 248 -20.09 -2.98 -15.62
N GLY A 249 -20.21 -3.29 -14.34
CA GLY A 249 -21.12 -2.65 -13.39
C GLY A 249 -20.47 -1.93 -12.22
N ALA A 250 -19.36 -1.23 -12.43
CA ALA A 250 -18.73 -0.43 -11.39
C ALA A 250 -19.71 0.61 -10.79
N THR A 251 -20.15 0.38 -9.55
CA THR A 251 -21.07 1.30 -8.87
C THR A 251 -20.28 2.47 -8.27
N HIS A 252 -20.65 3.72 -8.59
CA HIS A 252 -20.02 4.92 -8.04
C HIS A 252 -19.98 4.96 -6.51
N LYS A 253 -20.88 4.23 -5.84
CA LYS A 253 -20.91 4.10 -4.38
C LYS A 253 -19.69 3.41 -3.79
N ASN A 254 -19.01 2.56 -4.58
CA ASN A 254 -17.86 1.78 -4.18
C ASN A 254 -16.51 2.45 -4.54
N ILE A 255 -16.53 3.64 -5.15
CA ILE A 255 -15.33 4.39 -5.54
C ILE A 255 -14.86 5.27 -4.39
N ASN A 256 -13.52 5.34 -4.21
CA ASN A 256 -12.83 6.14 -3.19
C ASN A 256 -13.14 5.73 -1.74
N ILE A 257 -13.49 4.47 -1.51
CA ILE A 257 -13.82 3.93 -0.19
C ILE A 257 -12.60 3.24 0.41
N VAL A 258 -12.21 3.67 1.63
CA VAL A 258 -11.11 3.10 2.41
C VAL A 258 -11.62 2.69 3.78
N TYR A 259 -11.39 1.44 4.17
CA TYR A 259 -11.57 0.96 5.54
C TYR A 259 -10.43 1.45 6.43
N VAL A 260 -10.74 1.90 7.63
CA VAL A 260 -9.75 2.37 8.62
C VAL A 260 -9.94 1.64 9.95
N ASP A 261 -8.85 1.06 10.44
CA ASP A 261 -8.76 0.53 11.80
C ASP A 261 -7.53 1.13 12.49
N ALA A 262 -7.67 1.48 13.77
CA ALA A 262 -6.57 2.04 14.55
C ALA A 262 -6.55 1.43 15.94
N SER A 263 -5.35 1.24 16.49
CA SER A 263 -5.13 0.74 17.84
C SER A 263 -3.98 1.45 18.52
N LEU A 264 -4.15 1.74 19.81
CA LEU A 264 -3.14 2.34 20.69
C LEU A 264 -2.69 1.28 21.69
N SER A 265 -1.39 0.95 21.70
CA SER A 265 -0.85 -0.13 22.55
C SER A 265 -1.66 -1.45 22.46
N GLY A 266 -2.05 -1.84 21.24
CA GLY A 266 -2.85 -3.04 20.97
C GLY A 266 -4.36 -2.91 21.27
N GLN A 267 -4.82 -1.85 21.92
CA GLN A 267 -6.22 -1.62 22.21
C GLN A 267 -6.89 -0.85 21.05
N LYS A 268 -8.02 -1.37 20.56
CA LYS A 268 -8.76 -0.73 19.46
C LYS A 268 -9.26 0.66 19.83
N LEU A 269 -9.10 1.60 18.92
CA LEU A 269 -9.67 2.92 18.99
C LEU A 269 -11.06 2.95 18.32
N LYS A 270 -11.92 3.83 18.80
CA LYS A 270 -13.18 4.15 18.13
C LYS A 270 -12.90 5.22 17.08
N CYS A 271 -13.11 4.88 15.81
CA CYS A 271 -12.89 5.78 14.70
C CYS A 271 -14.25 6.32 14.19
N GLN A 272 -14.33 7.63 13.98
CA GLN A 272 -15.51 8.35 13.51
C GLN A 272 -15.12 9.22 12.31
N LEU A 273 -16.05 9.41 11.38
CA LEU A 273 -15.87 10.31 10.24
C LEU A 273 -15.86 11.76 10.71
N VAL A 274 -15.00 12.58 10.10
CA VAL A 274 -14.99 14.04 10.30
C VAL A 274 -16.15 14.68 9.55
N ALA A 275 -16.47 14.18 8.36
CA ALA A 275 -17.58 14.68 7.55
C ALA A 275 -18.78 13.74 7.64
N THR A 276 -19.95 14.33 7.86
CA THR A 276 -21.22 13.62 8.01
C THR A 276 -21.80 13.08 6.71
N GLU A 277 -21.26 13.46 5.57
CA GLU A 277 -21.69 12.98 4.26
C GLU A 277 -20.84 11.79 3.82
N GLY A 278 -21.41 10.60 4.11
CA GLY A 278 -20.59 9.81 3.57
C GLY A 278 -20.71 8.40 3.15
N THR A 279 -20.38 7.51 3.95
CA THR A 279 -20.45 6.10 3.58
C THR A 279 -21.53 5.43 4.42
N SER A 280 -22.33 4.60 3.75
CA SER A 280 -23.24 3.68 4.45
C SER A 280 -22.48 2.56 5.18
N PHE A 281 -21.14 2.61 5.17
CA PHE A 281 -20.29 1.55 5.69
C PHE A 281 -19.60 2.00 6.97
N PRO A 282 -19.72 1.27 8.09
CA PRO A 282 -19.03 1.59 9.32
C PRO A 282 -17.50 1.48 9.13
N ARG A 283 -16.75 2.38 9.77
CA ARG A 283 -15.28 2.48 9.69
C ARG A 283 -14.71 2.70 8.28
N HIS A 284 -15.50 3.19 7.35
CA HIS A 284 -15.01 3.55 6.02
C HIS A 284 -15.06 5.05 5.85
N ILE A 285 -14.02 5.58 5.20
CA ILE A 285 -13.97 6.96 4.72
C ILE A 285 -14.16 6.99 3.22
N LYS A 286 -14.64 8.11 2.69
CA LYS A 286 -14.75 8.35 1.26
C LYS A 286 -13.82 9.48 0.86
N LEU A 287 -12.74 9.16 0.20
CA LEU A 287 -11.75 10.15 -0.24
C LEU A 287 -12.41 11.15 -1.20
N LYS A 288 -12.38 12.44 -0.84
CA LYS A 288 -12.74 13.58 -1.69
C LYS A 288 -11.45 14.17 -2.24
N ASP A 289 -11.35 14.34 -3.54
CA ASP A 289 -10.11 14.81 -4.18
C ASP A 289 -8.84 14.05 -3.72
N LYS A 290 -8.97 12.71 -3.65
CA LYS A 290 -7.93 11.77 -3.20
C LYS A 290 -7.59 11.81 -1.71
N LYS A 291 -8.25 12.59 -0.85
CA LYS A 291 -7.92 12.75 0.58
C LYS A 291 -9.15 12.71 1.46
N ASP A 292 -8.95 12.31 2.72
CA ASP A 292 -9.93 12.46 3.79
C ASP A 292 -9.25 12.41 5.16
N ILE A 293 -10.01 12.76 6.20
CA ILE A 293 -9.55 12.78 7.60
C ILE A 293 -10.51 11.94 8.44
N ILE A 294 -9.98 11.11 9.32
CA ILE A 294 -10.76 10.35 10.29
C ILE A 294 -10.27 10.63 11.71
N TRP A 295 -11.19 10.70 12.65
CA TRP A 295 -10.89 10.79 14.07
C TRP A 295 -10.92 9.41 14.70
N CYS A 296 -9.85 9.06 15.42
CA CYS A 296 -9.81 7.86 16.22
C CYS A 296 -9.49 8.20 17.66
N SER A 297 -10.24 7.71 18.62
CA SER A 297 -10.06 8.04 20.03
C SER A 297 -10.24 6.84 20.94
N LYS A 298 -9.61 6.92 22.11
CA LYS A 298 -9.86 6.01 23.23
C LYS A 298 -11.01 6.55 24.08
N GLU A 299 -12.22 6.08 23.83
CA GLU A 299 -13.45 6.61 24.44
C GLU A 299 -13.43 6.57 25.99
N ASP A 300 -12.98 5.44 26.56
CA ASP A 300 -12.88 5.27 28.02
C ASP A 300 -11.81 6.16 28.67
N GLY A 301 -11.05 6.89 27.86
CA GLY A 301 -9.92 7.68 28.31
C GLY A 301 -8.79 6.83 28.94
N ILE A 302 -7.77 7.52 29.40
CA ILE A 302 -6.61 6.96 30.11
C ILE A 302 -6.54 7.63 31.47
N PRO A 303 -6.28 6.90 32.57
CA PRO A 303 -6.04 7.53 33.87
C PRO A 303 -4.91 8.54 33.78
N ALA A 304 -5.05 9.66 34.46
CA ALA A 304 -4.01 10.67 34.50
C ALA A 304 -2.77 10.09 35.24
N GLN A 305 -1.77 9.77 34.46
CA GLN A 305 -0.47 9.23 34.88
C GLN A 305 0.64 10.14 34.35
N ASP A 306 1.88 9.66 34.36
CA ASP A 306 2.98 10.37 33.75
C ASP A 306 2.91 10.37 32.23
N THR A 307 3.62 11.30 31.62
CA THR A 307 3.81 11.36 30.16
C THR A 307 4.63 10.16 29.68
N TYR A 308 4.18 9.48 28.63
CA TYR A 308 4.86 8.28 28.11
C TYR A 308 4.73 8.15 26.59
N LEU A 309 5.64 7.36 26.01
CA LEU A 309 5.60 6.97 24.60
C LEU A 309 4.87 5.62 24.44
N THR A 310 4.06 5.49 23.38
CA THR A 310 3.30 4.27 23.12
C THR A 310 3.11 4.03 21.62
N PRO A 311 3.04 2.78 21.14
CA PRO A 311 2.79 2.49 19.73
C PRO A 311 1.34 2.77 19.35
N LEU A 312 1.17 3.52 18.24
CA LEU A 312 -0.06 3.69 17.50
C LEU A 312 0.06 2.92 16.18
N LYS A 313 -0.88 2.02 15.94
CA LYS A 313 -0.99 1.25 14.69
C LYS A 313 -2.24 1.65 13.94
N ILE A 314 -2.09 1.93 12.65
CA ILE A 314 -3.17 2.26 11.72
C ILE A 314 -3.14 1.28 10.56
N VAL A 315 -4.29 0.75 10.20
CA VAL A 315 -4.49 -0.17 9.09
C VAL A 315 -5.54 0.44 8.14
N LEU A 316 -5.15 0.62 6.88
CA LEU A 316 -6.05 1.04 5.81
C LEU A 316 -6.28 -0.16 4.90
N GLY A 317 -7.55 -0.52 4.65
CA GLY A 317 -7.95 -1.61 3.76
C GLY A 317 -8.76 -1.05 2.58
N TYR A 318 -8.40 -1.42 1.36
CA TYR A 318 -9.07 -0.93 0.14
C TYR A 318 -8.84 -1.86 -1.03
N GLY A 319 -9.59 -1.69 -2.09
CA GLY A 319 -9.26 -2.17 -3.42
C GLY A 319 -8.59 -1.06 -4.22
N TYR A 320 -7.84 -1.43 -5.23
CA TYR A 320 -7.16 -0.49 -6.12
C TYR A 320 -7.27 -0.93 -7.56
N THR A 321 -7.53 0.01 -8.48
CA THR A 321 -7.59 -0.28 -9.90
C THR A 321 -6.76 0.70 -10.71
N GLN A 322 -6.10 0.20 -11.73
CA GLN A 322 -5.33 0.98 -12.69
C GLN A 322 -5.37 0.32 -14.07
N SER A 323 -5.31 1.11 -15.12
CA SER A 323 -5.37 0.64 -16.49
C SER A 323 -4.25 1.24 -17.32
N ILE A 324 -3.76 0.45 -18.26
CA ILE A 324 -2.85 0.87 -19.32
C ILE A 324 -3.45 0.50 -20.67
N SER A 325 -3.10 1.23 -21.73
CA SER A 325 -3.56 0.96 -23.08
C SER A 325 -2.41 0.96 -24.08
N ALA A 326 -2.58 0.19 -25.14
CA ALA A 326 -1.66 0.16 -26.28
C ALA A 326 -2.47 0.14 -27.60
N ASN A 327 -2.04 0.94 -28.55
CA ASN A 327 -2.64 1.03 -29.88
C ASN A 327 -1.87 0.15 -30.86
N TYR A 328 -2.59 -0.42 -31.83
CA TYR A 328 -2.05 -1.21 -32.92
C TYR A 328 -2.88 -1.03 -34.18
N LEU A 329 -2.33 -1.36 -35.34
CA LEU A 329 -2.99 -1.29 -36.63
C LEU A 329 -3.27 -2.70 -37.16
N ILE A 330 -4.51 -2.97 -37.51
CA ILE A 330 -4.92 -4.17 -38.25
C ILE A 330 -4.90 -3.79 -39.75
N GLN A 331 -4.07 -4.48 -40.53
CA GLN A 331 -3.94 -4.25 -41.97
C GLN A 331 -4.72 -5.31 -42.73
N LYS A 332 -5.36 -4.90 -43.81
CA LYS A 332 -6.03 -5.82 -44.70
C LYS A 332 -5.00 -6.67 -45.46
N THR A 333 -5.26 -7.96 -45.56
CA THR A 333 -4.41 -8.85 -46.36
C THR A 333 -4.60 -8.55 -47.84
N ALA A 334 -3.53 -8.25 -48.55
CA ALA A 334 -3.61 -8.10 -50.00
C ALA A 334 -4.10 -9.45 -50.59
N ARG A 335 -5.18 -9.35 -51.37
CA ARG A 335 -5.72 -10.50 -52.14
C ARG A 335 -4.96 -10.68 -53.44
#